data_19ac6fad214a5d603c6df781d7cde4c9
#
_entry.id   19ac6fad214a5d603c6df781d7cde4c9
#
_cell.length_a   1.000
_cell.length_b   1.000
_cell.length_c   1.000
_cell.angle_alpha   90.00
_cell.angle_beta   90.00
_cell.angle_gamma   90.00
#
_symmetry.space_group_name_H-M   'P 1'
#
loop_
_entity.id
_entity.type
_entity.pdbx_description
1 polymer ?
#
loop_
_entity_poly.entity_id
_entity_poly.type
_entity_poly.pdbx_seq_one_letter_code
_entity_poly.pdbx_strand_id
1 'polypeptide(L)'
;AMTHIVWEVDRPGSKVNKKEVVEAVTIVENPPMVVVGIVGYVEPPRGLRTFKTVFAEHISDECKRRFYKNWHKSKKKAFTKYCKKWQDDTGKKQLEKDFSSMKKYCQVIRIIAHTQMRLLPLHQKKAHLMEIQVNGATVAEKLDWARERLEQQVPVNQVFGQDEMIDVIGVTKGKEYKGVTSRWHTKKLPRKTH
;
A
#
# COMPACT_ATOMS: atom_id res chain seq x y z
N ALA A 1 -5.89 6.08 19.00
CA ALA A 1 -6.18 5.98 20.43
C ALA A 1 -5.41 4.83 21.07
N MET A 2 -5.16 4.93 22.36
CA MET A 2 -4.53 3.86 23.15
C MET A 2 -5.52 3.33 24.18
N THR A 3 -5.50 2.02 24.39
CA THR A 3 -6.26 1.35 25.42
C THR A 3 -5.41 0.23 26.03
N HIS A 4 -6.00 -0.59 26.87
CA HIS A 4 -5.35 -1.78 27.39
C HIS A 4 -6.22 -3.00 27.14
N ILE A 5 -5.58 -4.15 27.01
CA ILE A 5 -6.23 -5.44 26.87
C ILE A 5 -5.76 -6.39 27.97
N VAL A 6 -6.66 -7.32 28.33
CA VAL A 6 -6.34 -8.43 29.23
C VAL A 6 -6.31 -9.70 28.39
N TRP A 7 -5.23 -10.45 28.47
CA TRP A 7 -5.07 -11.69 27.72
C TRP A 7 -4.25 -12.71 28.51
N GLU A 8 -4.44 -13.98 28.18
CA GLU A 8 -3.69 -15.06 28.77
C GLU A 8 -2.38 -15.28 27.99
N VAL A 9 -1.26 -15.22 28.68
CA VAL A 9 0.06 -15.39 28.05
C VAL A 9 0.37 -16.84 27.82
N ASP A 10 0.67 -17.21 26.60
CA ASP A 10 1.24 -18.51 26.22
C ASP A 10 2.73 -18.33 25.85
N ARG A 11 3.57 -18.32 26.86
CA ARG A 11 5.02 -18.16 26.73
C ARG A 11 5.75 -19.12 27.66
N PRO A 12 6.06 -20.33 27.18
CA PRO A 12 6.77 -21.34 27.96
C PRO A 12 8.08 -20.80 28.54
N GLY A 13 8.35 -21.08 29.81
CA GLY A 13 9.53 -20.59 30.54
C GLY A 13 9.41 -19.19 31.16
N SER A 14 8.33 -18.48 30.93
CA SER A 14 8.06 -17.19 31.59
C SER A 14 7.35 -17.37 32.93
N LYS A 15 7.62 -16.47 33.90
CA LYS A 15 6.91 -16.41 35.20
C LYS A 15 5.41 -16.09 35.05
N VAL A 16 5.01 -15.52 33.91
CA VAL A 16 3.63 -15.14 33.62
C VAL A 16 2.91 -16.12 32.68
N ASN A 17 3.55 -17.23 32.34
CA ASN A 17 2.96 -18.25 31.48
C ASN A 17 1.64 -18.78 32.05
N LYS A 18 0.61 -18.87 31.23
CA LYS A 18 -0.76 -19.26 31.59
C LYS A 18 -1.42 -18.37 32.67
N LYS A 19 -0.98 -17.11 32.77
CA LYS A 19 -1.60 -16.11 33.61
C LYS A 19 -2.16 -14.97 32.81
N GLU A 20 -3.21 -14.35 33.32
CA GLU A 20 -3.75 -13.13 32.72
C GLU A 20 -2.83 -11.95 32.98
N VAL A 21 -2.52 -11.21 31.93
CA VAL A 21 -1.74 -9.97 31.99
C VAL A 21 -2.47 -8.83 31.30
N VAL A 22 -2.22 -7.62 31.78
CA VAL A 22 -2.76 -6.40 31.17
C VAL A 22 -1.64 -5.72 30.40
N GLU A 23 -1.87 -5.43 29.13
CA GLU A 23 -0.90 -4.75 28.27
C GLU A 23 -1.54 -3.56 27.58
N ALA A 24 -0.76 -2.48 27.43
CA ALA A 24 -1.16 -1.32 26.66
C ALA A 24 -1.10 -1.63 25.15
N VAL A 25 -2.15 -1.23 24.45
CA VAL A 25 -2.26 -1.42 22.99
C VAL A 25 -2.66 -0.13 22.30
N THR A 26 -2.25 0.02 21.06
CA THR A 26 -2.68 1.11 20.18
C THR A 26 -3.73 0.59 19.21
N ILE A 27 -4.85 1.30 19.13
CA ILE A 27 -5.90 1.00 18.14
C ILE A 27 -5.53 1.65 16.82
N VAL A 28 -5.46 0.85 15.76
CA VAL A 28 -5.21 1.30 14.39
C VAL A 28 -6.41 0.94 13.54
N GLU A 29 -6.98 1.94 12.88
CA GLU A 29 -8.03 1.73 11.88
C GLU A 29 -7.41 1.41 10.53
N ASN A 30 -7.95 0.40 9.86
CA ASN A 30 -7.51 -0.01 8.53
C ASN A 30 -8.72 -0.24 7.61
N PRO A 31 -9.30 0.84 7.07
CA PRO A 31 -10.41 0.73 6.12
C PRO A 31 -10.01 -0.07 4.87
N PRO A 32 -10.97 -0.70 4.17
CA PRO A 32 -10.68 -1.44 2.96
C PRO A 32 -10.00 -0.57 1.90
N MET A 33 -9.02 -1.12 1.21
CA MET A 33 -8.36 -0.48 0.07
C MET A 33 -9.07 -0.88 -1.23
N VAL A 34 -8.99 -0.02 -2.23
CA VAL A 34 -9.54 -0.27 -3.58
C VAL A 34 -8.40 -0.52 -4.55
N VAL A 35 -8.49 -1.60 -5.30
CA VAL A 35 -7.51 -1.95 -6.34
C VAL A 35 -7.83 -1.19 -7.62
N VAL A 36 -6.88 -0.43 -8.14
CA VAL A 36 -7.05 0.42 -9.34
C VAL A 36 -6.11 0.08 -10.48
N GLY A 37 -5.18 -0.84 -10.28
CA GLY A 37 -4.26 -1.22 -11.34
C GLY A 37 -3.46 -2.47 -11.05
N ILE A 38 -2.77 -2.93 -12.07
CA ILE A 38 -1.88 -4.09 -12.04
C ILE A 38 -0.58 -3.72 -12.72
N VAL A 39 0.53 -4.06 -12.08
CA VAL A 39 1.88 -3.85 -12.62
C VAL A 39 2.58 -5.19 -12.74
N GLY A 40 3.09 -5.49 -13.92
CA GLY A 40 3.96 -6.64 -14.13
C GLY A 40 5.42 -6.24 -14.15
N TYR A 41 6.26 -7.01 -13.49
CA TYR A 41 7.71 -6.82 -13.42
C TYR A 41 8.45 -7.98 -14.05
N VAL A 42 9.48 -7.65 -14.79
CA VAL A 42 10.48 -8.61 -15.29
C VAL A 42 11.74 -8.49 -14.46
N GLU A 43 12.49 -9.58 -14.38
CA GLU A 43 13.72 -9.67 -13.59
C GLU A 43 14.95 -9.82 -14.49
N PRO A 44 15.47 -8.71 -15.08
CA PRO A 44 16.73 -8.71 -15.79
C PRO A 44 17.92 -8.77 -14.80
N PRO A 45 19.15 -9.06 -15.28
CA PRO A 45 20.33 -9.15 -14.41
C PRO A 45 20.62 -7.92 -13.54
N ARG A 46 20.13 -6.76 -13.93
CA ARG A 46 20.32 -5.49 -13.19
C ARG A 46 19.27 -5.21 -12.11
N GLY A 47 18.33 -6.10 -11.89
CA GLY A 47 17.24 -5.96 -10.92
C GLY A 47 15.85 -5.86 -11.55
N LEU A 48 14.82 -5.78 -10.75
CA LEU A 48 13.43 -5.71 -11.20
C LEU A 48 13.15 -4.47 -12.04
N ARG A 49 12.48 -4.67 -13.17
CA ARG A 49 12.04 -3.60 -14.08
C ARG A 49 10.55 -3.74 -14.37
N THR A 50 9.84 -2.63 -14.34
CA THR A 50 8.44 -2.56 -14.76
C THR A 50 8.33 -2.93 -16.24
N PHE A 51 7.47 -3.88 -16.54
CA PHE A 51 7.16 -4.29 -17.90
C PHE A 51 5.95 -3.56 -18.45
N LYS A 52 4.80 -3.73 -17.81
CA LYS A 52 3.53 -3.10 -18.17
C LYS A 52 2.71 -2.74 -16.95
N THR A 53 1.93 -1.68 -17.08
CA THR A 53 0.95 -1.25 -16.09
C THR A 53 -0.42 -1.13 -16.75
N VAL A 54 -1.43 -1.74 -16.16
CA VAL A 54 -2.82 -1.65 -16.60
C VAL A 54 -3.63 -1.07 -15.46
N PHE A 55 -4.33 0.04 -15.72
CA PHE A 55 -5.25 0.66 -14.77
C PHE A 55 -6.68 0.20 -15.00
N ALA A 56 -7.51 0.31 -13.97
CA ALA A 56 -8.93 0.06 -14.06
C ALA A 56 -9.66 1.12 -14.90
N GLU A 57 -10.85 0.80 -15.36
CA GLU A 57 -11.69 1.72 -16.14
C GLU A 57 -12.13 2.93 -15.31
N HIS A 58 -12.68 2.69 -14.12
CA HIS A 58 -13.21 3.72 -13.23
C HIS A 58 -12.25 3.97 -12.07
N ILE A 59 -11.80 5.20 -11.95
CA ILE A 59 -10.90 5.66 -10.89
C ILE A 59 -11.58 6.76 -10.12
N SER A 60 -11.62 6.63 -8.78
CA SER A 60 -12.25 7.62 -7.91
C SER A 60 -11.50 8.95 -7.89
N ASP A 61 -12.20 10.03 -7.54
CA ASP A 61 -11.58 11.36 -7.40
C ASP A 61 -10.52 11.39 -6.29
N GLU A 62 -10.67 10.61 -5.25
CA GLU A 62 -9.67 10.47 -4.19
C GLU A 62 -8.33 10.00 -4.73
N CYS A 63 -8.35 8.97 -5.60
CA CYS A 63 -7.18 8.46 -6.28
C CYS A 63 -6.63 9.48 -7.30
N LYS A 64 -7.49 10.10 -8.10
CA LYS A 64 -7.08 11.12 -9.08
C LYS A 64 -6.39 12.32 -8.44
N ARG A 65 -6.76 12.69 -7.23
CA ARG A 65 -6.10 13.76 -6.47
C ARG A 65 -4.60 13.50 -6.26
N ARG A 66 -4.18 12.23 -6.21
CA ARG A 66 -2.76 11.86 -6.06
C ARG A 66 -1.89 12.29 -7.23
N PHE A 67 -2.46 12.38 -8.41
CA PHE A 67 -1.76 12.76 -9.64
C PHE A 67 -1.66 14.27 -9.86
N TYR A 68 -2.30 15.09 -9.01
CA TYR A 68 -2.30 16.54 -9.09
C TYR A 68 -1.64 17.19 -7.87
N LYS A 69 -0.82 18.20 -8.11
CA LYS A 69 -0.28 19.06 -7.04
C LYS A 69 -1.31 20.07 -6.58
N ASN A 70 -2.05 20.68 -7.51
CA ASN A 70 -3.10 21.66 -7.23
C ASN A 70 -4.43 21.22 -7.86
N TRP A 71 -5.20 20.45 -7.09
CA TRP A 71 -6.49 19.93 -7.53
C TRP A 71 -7.51 21.02 -7.85
N HIS A 72 -7.54 22.09 -7.07
CA HIS A 72 -8.51 23.18 -7.24
C HIS A 72 -8.38 23.87 -8.61
N LYS A 73 -7.15 24.14 -9.05
CA LYS A 73 -6.89 24.82 -10.33
C LYS A 73 -6.81 23.86 -11.53
N SER A 74 -6.89 22.57 -11.31
CA SER A 74 -6.73 21.58 -12.37
C SER A 74 -8.01 21.35 -13.17
N LYS A 75 -7.85 20.95 -14.43
CA LYS A 75 -8.97 20.56 -15.31
C LYS A 75 -9.54 19.17 -15.00
N LYS A 76 -8.95 18.43 -14.07
CA LYS A 76 -9.38 17.11 -13.59
C LYS A 76 -9.58 16.05 -14.70
N LYS A 77 -8.77 16.13 -15.74
CA LYS A 77 -8.86 15.24 -16.92
C LYS A 77 -8.01 13.97 -16.84
N ALA A 78 -7.44 13.63 -15.67
CA ALA A 78 -6.65 12.41 -15.52
C ALA A 78 -7.47 11.17 -15.88
N PHE A 79 -6.85 10.24 -16.60
CA PHE A 79 -7.44 8.97 -17.03
C PHE A 79 -8.64 9.03 -17.98
N THR A 80 -9.08 10.19 -18.43
CA THR A 80 -10.21 10.29 -19.39
C THR A 80 -9.93 9.59 -20.71
N LYS A 81 -8.73 9.72 -21.26
CA LYS A 81 -8.32 8.99 -22.47
C LYS A 81 -8.09 7.51 -22.21
N TYR A 82 -7.59 7.17 -21.03
CA TYR A 82 -7.34 5.78 -20.65
C TYR A 82 -8.64 5.00 -20.46
N CYS A 83 -9.65 5.59 -19.88
CA CYS A 83 -10.97 5.00 -19.70
C CYS A 83 -11.59 4.55 -21.04
N LYS A 84 -11.34 5.30 -22.14
CA LYS A 84 -11.81 4.94 -23.48
C LYS A 84 -11.24 3.61 -23.98
N LYS A 85 -10.05 3.21 -23.55
CA LYS A 85 -9.48 1.90 -23.92
C LYS A 85 -10.31 0.72 -23.46
N TRP A 86 -11.04 0.87 -22.34
CA TRP A 86 -11.92 -0.16 -21.85
C TRP A 86 -13.27 -0.22 -22.57
N GLN A 87 -13.65 0.86 -23.24
CA GLN A 87 -14.92 1.01 -23.93
C GLN A 87 -14.80 0.61 -25.41
N ASP A 88 -13.69 0.96 -26.06
CA ASP A 88 -13.44 0.67 -27.47
C ASP A 88 -13.00 -0.78 -27.68
N ASP A 89 -13.44 -1.42 -28.79
CA ASP A 89 -13.07 -2.79 -29.12
C ASP A 89 -11.57 -2.93 -29.42
N THR A 90 -10.96 -1.95 -30.07
CA THR A 90 -9.52 -1.90 -30.30
C THR A 90 -8.73 -1.78 -29.00
N GLY A 91 -9.21 -0.96 -28.07
CA GLY A 91 -8.65 -0.80 -26.75
C GLY A 91 -8.75 -2.07 -25.91
N LYS A 92 -9.90 -2.75 -25.92
CA LYS A 92 -10.08 -4.05 -25.24
C LYS A 92 -9.12 -5.11 -25.76
N LYS A 93 -8.95 -5.22 -27.09
CA LYS A 93 -7.98 -6.12 -27.69
C LYS A 93 -6.54 -5.81 -27.28
N GLN A 94 -6.21 -4.53 -27.15
CA GLN A 94 -4.89 -4.12 -26.67
C GLN A 94 -4.67 -4.50 -25.20
N LEU A 95 -5.67 -4.32 -24.34
CA LEU A 95 -5.61 -4.73 -22.93
C LEU A 95 -5.45 -6.25 -22.80
N GLU A 96 -6.16 -7.04 -23.58
CA GLU A 96 -5.99 -8.51 -23.59
C GLU A 96 -4.59 -8.93 -24.06
N LYS A 97 -4.02 -8.25 -25.05
CA LYS A 97 -2.62 -8.45 -25.46
C LYS A 97 -1.65 -8.10 -24.33
N ASP A 98 -1.91 -7.02 -23.62
CA ASP A 98 -1.07 -6.59 -22.50
C ASP A 98 -1.10 -7.62 -21.37
N PHE A 99 -2.28 -8.15 -20.99
CA PHE A 99 -2.41 -9.22 -20.02
C PHE A 99 -1.72 -10.52 -20.48
N SER A 100 -1.89 -10.90 -21.73
CA SER A 100 -1.22 -12.09 -22.28
C SER A 100 0.31 -11.94 -22.27
N SER A 101 0.81 -10.75 -22.58
CA SER A 101 2.24 -10.43 -22.50
C SER A 101 2.76 -10.48 -21.06
N MET A 102 1.98 -10.00 -20.10
CA MET A 102 2.33 -10.07 -18.68
C MET A 102 2.39 -11.52 -18.20
N LYS A 103 1.45 -12.38 -18.60
CA LYS A 103 1.50 -13.82 -18.29
C LYS A 103 2.77 -14.50 -18.83
N LYS A 104 3.22 -14.09 -20.00
CA LYS A 104 4.37 -14.72 -20.69
C LYS A 104 5.72 -14.25 -20.16
N TYR A 105 5.86 -12.96 -19.88
CA TYR A 105 7.18 -12.36 -19.63
C TYR A 105 7.43 -11.93 -18.18
N CYS A 106 6.40 -11.69 -17.40
CA CYS A 106 6.56 -11.18 -16.03
C CYS A 106 6.81 -12.30 -15.02
N GLN A 107 7.67 -12.03 -14.04
CA GLN A 107 7.92 -12.90 -12.89
C GLN A 107 7.19 -12.41 -11.64
N VAL A 108 7.04 -11.10 -11.47
CA VAL A 108 6.41 -10.50 -10.31
C VAL A 108 5.19 -9.69 -10.73
N ILE A 109 4.08 -9.90 -10.03
CA ILE A 109 2.84 -9.14 -10.22
C ILE A 109 2.56 -8.34 -8.96
N ARG A 110 2.30 -7.05 -9.14
CA ARG A 110 1.87 -6.14 -8.07
C ARG A 110 0.55 -5.51 -8.43
N ILE A 111 -0.30 -5.32 -7.44
CA ILE A 111 -1.51 -4.50 -7.58
C ILE A 111 -1.21 -3.07 -7.15
N ILE A 112 -1.89 -2.13 -7.77
CA ILE A 112 -1.92 -0.74 -7.32
C ILE A 112 -3.22 -0.55 -6.57
N ALA A 113 -3.12 -0.19 -5.30
CA ALA A 113 -4.28 0.03 -4.45
C ALA A 113 -4.20 1.40 -3.77
N HIS A 114 -5.35 1.99 -3.51
CA HIS A 114 -5.46 3.26 -2.82
C HIS A 114 -6.33 3.16 -1.57
N THR A 115 -6.09 4.04 -0.62
CA THR A 115 -6.91 4.17 0.59
C THR A 115 -8.20 4.92 0.29
N GLN A 116 -9.25 4.64 1.07
CA GLN A 116 -10.51 5.37 1.02
C GLN A 116 -10.56 6.41 2.13
N MET A 117 -10.12 7.64 1.82
CA MET A 117 -9.98 8.71 2.82
C MET A 117 -11.31 9.20 3.39
N ARG A 118 -12.41 9.03 2.67
CA ARG A 118 -13.75 9.38 3.14
C ARG A 118 -14.21 8.60 4.37
N LEU A 119 -13.65 7.38 4.58
CA LEU A 119 -13.99 6.52 5.71
C LEU A 119 -13.22 6.88 6.99
N LEU A 120 -12.26 7.78 6.91
CA LEU A 120 -11.44 8.23 8.02
C LEU A 120 -11.82 9.65 8.46
N PRO A 121 -11.80 9.97 9.76
CA PRO A 121 -12.11 11.29 10.27
C PRO A 121 -10.97 12.29 10.07
N LEU A 122 -10.32 12.25 8.92
CA LEU A 122 -9.22 13.13 8.54
C LEU A 122 -9.69 14.15 7.51
N HIS A 123 -9.13 15.36 7.57
CA HIS A 123 -9.42 16.40 6.57
C HIS A 123 -8.73 16.15 5.21
N GLN A 124 -7.78 15.24 5.15
CA GLN A 124 -7.11 14.89 3.91
C GLN A 124 -8.08 14.15 2.96
N LYS A 125 -8.25 14.68 1.76
CA LYS A 125 -9.08 14.09 0.70
C LYS A 125 -8.27 13.29 -0.33
N LYS A 126 -6.97 13.56 -0.44
CA LYS A 126 -6.06 12.86 -1.34
C LYS A 126 -5.75 11.46 -0.79
N ALA A 127 -6.05 10.43 -1.56
CA ALA A 127 -5.75 9.05 -1.18
C ALA A 127 -4.24 8.77 -1.21
N HIS A 128 -3.83 7.84 -0.36
CA HIS A 128 -2.51 7.22 -0.47
C HIS A 128 -2.57 6.09 -1.49
N LEU A 129 -1.58 6.03 -2.36
CA LEU A 129 -1.48 5.06 -3.45
C LEU A 129 -0.19 4.26 -3.31
N MET A 130 -0.29 2.95 -3.37
CA MET A 130 0.83 2.04 -3.17
C MET A 130 0.74 0.82 -4.08
N GLU A 131 1.90 0.30 -4.50
CA GLU A 131 2.01 -1.00 -5.13
C GLU A 131 2.18 -2.08 -4.07
N ILE A 132 1.39 -3.14 -4.18
CA ILE A 132 1.40 -4.27 -3.24
C ILE A 132 1.64 -5.55 -4.03
N GLN A 133 2.65 -6.31 -3.65
CA GLN A 133 2.98 -7.56 -4.32
C GLN A 133 1.94 -8.63 -4.02
N VAL A 134 1.52 -9.33 -5.07
CA VAL A 134 0.66 -10.50 -4.95
C VAL A 134 1.54 -11.74 -4.89
N ASN A 135 1.46 -12.45 -3.79
CA ASN A 135 2.13 -13.73 -3.59
C ASN A 135 1.16 -14.88 -3.87
N GLY A 136 1.68 -16.03 -4.21
CA GLY A 136 0.86 -17.21 -4.51
C GLY A 136 1.57 -18.15 -5.46
N ALA A 137 0.82 -19.00 -6.14
CA ALA A 137 1.35 -20.06 -6.96
C ALA A 137 2.01 -19.55 -8.27
N THR A 138 1.31 -19.61 -9.36
CA THR A 138 1.85 -19.24 -10.69
C THR A 138 1.60 -17.78 -11.04
N VAL A 139 2.39 -17.22 -11.94
CA VAL A 139 2.19 -15.85 -12.45
C VAL A 139 0.81 -15.68 -13.09
N ALA A 140 0.33 -16.71 -13.78
CA ALA A 140 -1.00 -16.70 -14.40
C ALA A 140 -2.11 -16.57 -13.35
N GLU A 141 -2.05 -17.34 -12.28
CA GLU A 141 -3.04 -17.28 -11.18
C GLU A 141 -3.00 -15.94 -10.45
N LYS A 142 -1.79 -15.41 -10.18
CA LYS A 142 -1.63 -14.06 -9.58
C LYS A 142 -2.27 -12.98 -10.43
N LEU A 143 -2.05 -13.04 -11.74
CA LEU A 143 -2.59 -12.06 -12.67
C LEU A 143 -4.12 -12.17 -12.80
N ASP A 144 -4.66 -13.39 -12.84
CA ASP A 144 -6.11 -13.63 -12.90
C ASP A 144 -6.77 -13.15 -11.61
N TRP A 145 -6.21 -13.44 -10.46
CA TRP A 145 -6.66 -12.92 -9.17
C TRP A 145 -6.67 -11.39 -9.13
N ALA A 146 -5.59 -10.76 -9.58
CA ALA A 146 -5.48 -9.31 -9.63
C ALA A 146 -6.50 -8.68 -10.59
N ARG A 147 -6.75 -9.33 -11.74
CA ARG A 147 -7.73 -8.89 -12.73
C ARG A 147 -9.17 -8.93 -12.21
N GLU A 148 -9.52 -9.99 -11.48
CA GLU A 148 -10.83 -10.13 -10.84
C GLU A 148 -11.07 -9.07 -9.76
N ARG A 149 -10.00 -8.60 -9.11
CA ARG A 149 -10.06 -7.62 -8.01
C ARG A 149 -10.00 -6.16 -8.47
N LEU A 150 -9.86 -5.89 -9.75
CA LEU A 150 -9.92 -4.52 -10.26
C LEU A 150 -11.24 -3.84 -9.87
N GLU A 151 -11.15 -2.60 -9.38
CA GLU A 151 -12.26 -1.79 -8.88
C GLU A 151 -12.94 -2.34 -7.61
N GLN A 152 -12.43 -3.42 -7.05
CA GLN A 152 -13.00 -4.03 -5.85
C GLN A 152 -12.25 -3.60 -4.58
N GLN A 153 -12.95 -3.65 -3.47
CA GLN A 153 -12.39 -3.41 -2.15
C GLN A 153 -11.73 -4.69 -1.62
N VAL A 154 -10.59 -4.52 -0.98
CA VAL A 154 -9.89 -5.57 -0.26
C VAL A 154 -9.89 -5.22 1.22
N PRO A 155 -10.73 -5.84 2.04
CA PRO A 155 -10.75 -5.60 3.48
C PRO A 155 -9.56 -6.26 4.17
N VAL A 156 -9.20 -5.72 5.33
CA VAL A 156 -8.02 -6.17 6.10
C VAL A 156 -8.09 -7.65 6.49
N ASN A 157 -9.27 -8.18 6.76
CA ASN A 157 -9.46 -9.57 7.17
C ASN A 157 -9.21 -10.60 6.04
N GLN A 158 -9.14 -10.15 4.79
CA GLN A 158 -8.72 -11.00 3.67
C GLN A 158 -7.19 -11.10 3.55
N VAL A 159 -6.46 -10.20 4.20
CA VAL A 159 -4.99 -10.14 4.13
C VAL A 159 -4.36 -10.64 5.42
N PHE A 160 -4.87 -10.18 6.57
CA PHE A 160 -4.38 -10.53 7.89
C PHE A 160 -5.43 -11.31 8.69
N GLY A 161 -4.97 -12.33 9.42
CA GLY A 161 -5.80 -13.09 10.34
C GLY A 161 -5.79 -12.50 11.75
N GLN A 162 -6.67 -13.02 12.60
CA GLN A 162 -6.66 -12.71 14.02
C GLN A 162 -5.40 -13.28 14.68
N ASP A 163 -4.84 -12.57 15.66
CA ASP A 163 -3.62 -12.95 16.41
C ASP A 163 -2.38 -13.17 15.55
N GLU A 164 -2.34 -12.58 14.38
CA GLU A 164 -1.20 -12.63 13.49
C GLU A 164 -0.14 -11.60 13.90
N MET A 165 1.11 -12.00 13.92
CA MET A 165 2.24 -11.09 14.11
C MET A 165 2.56 -10.41 12.80
N ILE A 166 2.46 -9.07 12.77
CA ILE A 166 2.71 -8.24 11.59
C ILE A 166 3.69 -7.12 11.89
N ASP A 167 4.41 -6.69 10.87
CA ASP A 167 5.28 -5.53 10.95
C ASP A 167 4.53 -4.26 10.55
N VAL A 168 4.73 -3.20 11.32
CA VAL A 168 4.16 -1.87 11.02
C VAL A 168 5.29 -0.97 10.55
N ILE A 169 5.21 -0.55 9.29
CA ILE A 169 6.20 0.32 8.66
C ILE A 169 5.60 1.71 8.48
N GLY A 170 6.29 2.72 9.01
CA GLY A 170 5.81 4.10 8.92
C GLY A 170 6.93 5.12 9.11
N VAL A 171 6.61 6.35 8.77
CA VAL A 171 7.50 7.49 9.03
C VAL A 171 7.22 8.00 10.44
N THR A 172 8.27 8.17 11.23
CA THR A 172 8.16 8.72 12.58
C THR A 172 7.67 10.17 12.55
N LYS A 173 6.99 10.58 13.64
CA LYS A 173 6.49 11.95 13.79
C LYS A 173 7.64 12.97 13.65
N GLY A 174 7.44 13.99 12.83
CA GLY A 174 8.37 15.09 12.68
C GLY A 174 8.54 15.87 13.99
N LYS A 175 9.76 16.26 14.28
CA LYS A 175 10.13 17.06 15.48
C LYS A 175 10.78 18.39 15.09
N GLU A 176 10.45 18.90 13.92
CA GLU A 176 10.96 20.14 13.38
C GLU A 176 12.48 20.14 13.12
N TYR A 177 13.08 21.31 13.03
CA TYR A 177 14.51 21.47 12.81
C TYR A 177 15.30 21.13 14.09
N LYS A 178 16.20 20.18 13.99
CA LYS A 178 17.04 19.75 15.11
C LYS A 178 18.51 19.69 14.73
N GLY A 179 19.37 20.02 15.69
CA GLY A 179 20.82 19.90 15.55
C GLY A 179 21.27 18.45 15.39
N VAL A 180 22.46 18.28 14.85
CA VAL A 180 23.08 16.98 14.59
C VAL A 180 23.26 16.11 15.85
N THR A 181 23.54 16.73 16.99
CA THR A 181 23.69 16.02 18.27
C THR A 181 22.39 15.33 18.73
N SER A 182 21.25 15.98 18.49
CA SER A 182 19.94 15.41 18.84
C SER A 182 19.42 14.41 17.81
N ARG A 183 19.68 14.63 16.54
CA ARG A 183 19.16 13.80 15.42
C ARG A 183 20.00 12.56 15.18
N TRP A 184 21.32 12.70 15.22
CA TRP A 184 22.27 11.65 14.87
C TRP A 184 23.03 11.09 16.05
N HIS A 185 22.73 11.58 17.26
CA HIS A 185 23.34 11.14 18.53
C HIS A 185 24.88 11.25 18.52
N THR A 186 25.41 12.21 17.78
CA THR A 186 26.84 12.50 17.76
C THR A 186 27.28 13.09 19.10
N LYS A 187 28.53 12.83 19.49
CA LYS A 187 29.08 13.36 20.72
C LYS A 187 29.24 14.88 20.65
N LYS A 188 28.69 15.58 21.65
CA LYS A 188 28.90 17.01 21.80
C LYS A 188 30.36 17.27 22.16
N LEU A 189 30.99 18.19 21.47
CA LEU A 189 32.36 18.62 21.80
C LEU A 189 32.39 19.28 23.19
N PRO A 190 33.45 19.05 23.99
CA PRO A 190 33.59 19.70 25.28
C PRO A 190 33.71 21.21 25.11
N ARG A 191 33.26 21.97 26.12
CA ARG A 191 33.46 23.42 26.14
C ARG A 191 34.94 23.73 26.38
N LYS A 192 35.69 23.84 25.34
CA LYS A 192 37.09 24.30 25.35
C LYS A 192 37.31 25.35 24.26
N THR A 193 38.14 26.31 24.53
CA THR A 193 38.75 27.12 23.48
C THR A 193 39.88 26.32 22.86
N HIS A 194 39.99 26.38 21.57
CA HIS A 194 41.04 25.71 20.80
C HIS A 194 42.29 26.59 20.74
#